data_ca2f50994d9be1b586395a264ad955b2
#
_entry.id   ca2f50994d9be1b586395a264ad955b2
#
_cell.length_a   1.000
_cell.length_b   1.000
_cell.length_c   1.000
_cell.angle_alpha   90.00
_cell.angle_beta   90.00
_cell.angle_gamma   90.00
#
_symmetry.space_group_name_H-M   'P 1'
#
loop_
_entity.id
_entity.type
_entity.pdbx_description
1 polymer ?
#
loop_
_entity_poly.entity_id
_entity_poly.type
_entity_poly.pdbx_seq_one_letter_code
_entity_poly.pdbx_strand_id
1 'polypeptide(L)'
;MKKLLALILAATLLLGCAVTAQAADPRKAEAAAVLYDLGLFQGTGTNADGTPDFSLDRAAKRAEGVTLLVRLLGIGEETLKNASDAPFSDVPGWAKPYVNFAYENDLTKGVSADKLGANDAVTAAQYLTFVLRAMGYVSGEDFDWSASWALTDRIGITHSEYNAKTNKSFQRGDAALVSACALKAACKNGKTLYENIFGKRLPDDLRAQLSALAGETARRDTSKAADGYASYLDELDLPDLLGQPQYSQKQICAMQGYTLDQLKDAIYTVPDMIQYLVETNYGENPVWENDV
;
A
#
# COMPACT_ATOMS: atom_id res chain seq x y z
N MET A 1 15.65 -40.67 41.37
CA MET A 1 16.39 -39.64 40.65
C MET A 1 16.22 -39.74 39.12
N LYS A 2 16.42 -40.90 38.48
CA LYS A 2 16.27 -41.05 37.00
C LYS A 2 14.86 -40.73 36.45
N LYS A 3 13.79 -41.04 37.19
CA LYS A 3 12.40 -40.76 36.79
C LYS A 3 12.01 -39.26 36.93
N LEU A 4 12.61 -38.55 37.88
CA LEU A 4 12.39 -37.11 38.06
C LEU A 4 13.10 -36.31 36.96
N LEU A 5 14.28 -36.75 36.53
CA LEU A 5 15.02 -36.13 35.42
C LEU A 5 14.30 -36.26 34.07
N ALA A 6 13.64 -37.43 33.86
CA ALA A 6 12.86 -37.66 32.64
C ALA A 6 11.59 -36.77 32.57
N LEU A 7 10.98 -36.49 33.73
CA LEU A 7 9.80 -35.63 33.80
C LEU A 7 10.15 -34.15 33.56
N ILE A 8 11.31 -33.71 34.05
CA ILE A 8 11.83 -32.32 33.79
C ILE A 8 12.22 -32.14 32.32
N LEU A 9 12.83 -33.17 31.71
CA LEU A 9 13.19 -33.11 30.29
C LEU A 9 11.96 -33.12 29.35
N ALA A 10 10.89 -33.84 29.71
CA ALA A 10 9.62 -33.83 28.98
C ALA A 10 8.86 -32.52 29.12
N ALA A 11 8.94 -31.87 30.29
CA ALA A 11 8.32 -30.54 30.51
C ALA A 11 9.06 -29.44 29.77
N THR A 12 10.38 -29.51 29.60
CA THR A 12 11.15 -28.52 28.82
C THR A 12 10.97 -28.69 27.31
N LEU A 13 10.68 -29.90 26.81
CA LEU A 13 10.35 -30.11 25.39
C LEU A 13 8.97 -29.60 24.99
N LEU A 14 8.03 -29.53 25.94
CA LEU A 14 6.67 -29.01 25.70
C LEU A 14 6.60 -27.46 25.74
N LEU A 15 7.61 -26.78 26.29
CA LEU A 15 7.67 -25.32 26.32
C LEU A 15 8.37 -24.69 25.10
N GLY A 16 8.87 -25.50 24.17
CA GLY A 16 9.72 -25.05 23.06
C GLY A 16 9.02 -24.79 21.72
N CYS A 17 7.71 -25.02 21.59
CA CYS A 17 6.99 -24.83 20.33
C CYS A 17 5.66 -24.09 20.51
N ALA A 18 5.65 -23.00 21.26
CA ALA A 18 4.68 -21.96 20.98
C ALA A 18 5.19 -21.17 19.75
N VAL A 19 5.03 -21.73 18.56
CA VAL A 19 4.94 -20.93 17.36
C VAL A 19 3.72 -20.05 17.60
N THR A 20 3.95 -18.82 18.00
CA THR A 20 2.90 -17.78 17.97
C THR A 20 2.51 -17.67 16.51
N ALA A 21 1.46 -18.37 16.10
CA ALA A 21 0.79 -18.11 14.83
C ALA A 21 0.44 -16.63 14.90
N GLN A 22 1.15 -15.80 14.14
CA GLN A 22 0.82 -14.39 14.04
C GLN A 22 -0.61 -14.34 13.52
N ALA A 23 -1.53 -13.76 14.30
CA ALA A 23 -2.91 -13.63 13.87
C ALA A 23 -2.93 -12.97 12.48
N ALA A 24 -3.66 -13.55 11.55
CA ALA A 24 -3.80 -13.00 10.22
C ALA A 24 -4.30 -11.55 10.33
N ASP A 25 -3.70 -10.64 9.57
CA ASP A 25 -4.12 -9.23 9.56
C ASP A 25 -5.57 -9.15 9.02
N PRO A 26 -6.56 -8.74 9.85
CA PRO A 26 -7.96 -8.72 9.45
C PRO A 26 -8.23 -7.77 8.27
N ARG A 27 -7.40 -6.74 8.08
CA ARG A 27 -7.48 -5.81 6.95
C ARG A 27 -7.36 -6.52 5.60
N LYS A 28 -6.57 -7.61 5.52
CA LYS A 28 -6.39 -8.38 4.27
C LYS A 28 -7.70 -9.04 3.83
N ALA A 29 -8.47 -9.59 4.76
CA ALA A 29 -9.76 -10.22 4.46
C ALA A 29 -10.80 -9.19 4.04
N GLU A 30 -10.87 -8.06 4.75
CA GLU A 30 -11.76 -6.96 4.40
C GLU A 30 -11.41 -6.34 3.04
N ALA A 31 -10.13 -6.11 2.75
CA ALA A 31 -9.66 -5.63 1.46
C ALA A 31 -10.06 -6.57 0.31
N ALA A 32 -9.90 -7.88 0.50
CA ALA A 32 -10.30 -8.88 -0.49
C ALA A 32 -11.82 -8.86 -0.74
N ALA A 33 -12.64 -8.72 0.32
CA ALA A 33 -14.09 -8.62 0.22
C ALA A 33 -14.51 -7.35 -0.54
N VAL A 34 -13.97 -6.18 -0.18
CA VAL A 34 -14.23 -4.92 -0.89
C VAL A 34 -13.91 -5.03 -2.38
N LEU A 35 -12.74 -5.56 -2.71
CA LEU A 35 -12.35 -5.72 -4.11
C LEU A 35 -13.20 -6.76 -4.85
N TYR A 36 -13.65 -7.81 -4.16
CA TYR A 36 -14.57 -8.82 -4.70
C TYR A 36 -15.92 -8.21 -5.04
N ASP A 37 -16.50 -7.43 -4.14
CA ASP A 37 -17.77 -6.73 -4.35
C ASP A 37 -17.71 -5.71 -5.49
N LEU A 38 -16.52 -5.11 -5.71
CA LEU A 38 -16.26 -4.24 -6.85
C LEU A 38 -15.98 -5.00 -8.16
N GLY A 39 -15.90 -6.35 -8.13
CA GLY A 39 -15.55 -7.18 -9.29
C GLY A 39 -14.07 -7.16 -9.67
N LEU A 40 -13.20 -6.62 -8.82
CA LEU A 40 -11.78 -6.41 -9.08
C LEU A 40 -10.86 -7.52 -8.51
N PHE A 41 -11.42 -8.43 -7.71
CA PHE A 41 -10.69 -9.54 -7.10
C PHE A 41 -11.51 -10.82 -7.16
N GLN A 42 -10.84 -11.97 -7.27
CA GLN A 42 -11.51 -13.28 -7.32
C GLN A 42 -10.84 -14.26 -6.38
N GLY A 43 -11.65 -15.17 -5.81
CA GLY A 43 -11.17 -16.33 -5.06
C GLY A 43 -10.41 -17.32 -5.96
N THR A 44 -9.70 -18.23 -5.33
CA THR A 44 -9.03 -19.39 -5.95
C THR A 44 -9.91 -20.64 -5.93
N GLY A 45 -11.00 -20.58 -5.16
CA GLY A 45 -11.98 -21.65 -4.96
C GLY A 45 -13.18 -21.13 -4.20
N THR A 46 -13.97 -22.07 -3.66
CA THR A 46 -15.16 -21.80 -2.86
C THR A 46 -15.07 -22.59 -1.56
N ASN A 47 -15.32 -21.94 -0.45
CA ASN A 47 -15.40 -22.54 0.88
C ASN A 47 -16.64 -23.44 1.00
N ALA A 48 -16.70 -24.28 2.05
CA ALA A 48 -17.82 -25.20 2.29
C ALA A 48 -19.16 -24.47 2.53
N ASP A 49 -19.14 -23.22 2.95
CA ASP A 49 -20.30 -22.35 3.16
C ASP A 49 -20.73 -21.58 1.90
N GLY A 50 -20.06 -21.81 0.77
CA GLY A 50 -20.34 -21.13 -0.49
C GLY A 50 -19.64 -19.78 -0.69
N THR A 51 -18.91 -19.29 0.31
CA THR A 51 -18.14 -18.05 0.19
C THR A 51 -16.86 -18.24 -0.63
N PRO A 52 -16.31 -17.18 -1.28
CA PRO A 52 -15.05 -17.27 -2.00
C PRO A 52 -13.87 -17.64 -1.08
N ASP A 53 -13.05 -18.60 -1.48
CA ASP A 53 -11.74 -18.81 -0.87
C ASP A 53 -10.72 -17.89 -1.53
N PHE A 54 -10.27 -16.88 -0.82
CA PHE A 54 -9.28 -15.94 -1.32
C PHE A 54 -7.83 -16.41 -1.15
N SER A 55 -7.57 -17.46 -0.38
CA SER A 55 -6.24 -18.02 -0.10
C SER A 55 -5.22 -16.95 0.32
N LEU A 56 -5.59 -16.08 1.26
CA LEU A 56 -4.87 -14.82 1.56
C LEU A 56 -3.47 -15.03 2.16
N ASP A 57 -3.27 -16.13 2.89
CA ASP A 57 -2.00 -16.43 3.58
C ASP A 57 -0.95 -17.08 2.67
N ARG A 58 -1.35 -17.40 1.45
CA ARG A 58 -0.47 -18.04 0.47
C ARG A 58 0.38 -16.99 -0.28
N ALA A 59 1.68 -17.26 -0.46
CA ALA A 59 2.50 -16.47 -1.35
C ALA A 59 1.90 -16.46 -2.78
N ALA A 60 1.76 -15.28 -3.36
CA ALA A 60 1.33 -15.15 -4.75
C ALA A 60 2.48 -15.46 -5.71
N LYS A 61 2.22 -16.25 -6.75
CA LYS A 61 3.14 -16.40 -7.87
C LYS A 61 3.13 -15.15 -8.75
N ARG A 62 4.20 -14.89 -9.50
CA ARG A 62 4.26 -13.69 -10.35
C ARG A 62 3.15 -13.64 -11.40
N ALA A 63 2.83 -14.77 -12.03
CA ALA A 63 1.70 -14.83 -12.96
C ALA A 63 0.37 -14.49 -12.28
N GLU A 64 0.18 -14.88 -11.02
CA GLU A 64 -0.98 -14.49 -10.22
C GLU A 64 -0.95 -13.00 -9.87
N GLY A 65 0.20 -12.45 -9.48
CA GLY A 65 0.35 -11.03 -9.20
C GLY A 65 0.00 -10.14 -10.39
N VAL A 66 0.46 -10.51 -11.59
CA VAL A 66 0.09 -9.81 -12.83
C VAL A 66 -1.41 -9.94 -13.10
N THR A 67 -1.98 -11.13 -12.90
CA THR A 67 -3.44 -11.34 -13.07
C THR A 67 -4.25 -10.50 -12.08
N LEU A 68 -3.83 -10.43 -10.82
CA LEU A 68 -4.48 -9.59 -9.80
C LEU A 68 -4.44 -8.11 -10.17
N LEU A 69 -3.30 -7.63 -10.66
CA LEU A 69 -3.17 -6.26 -11.15
C LEU A 69 -4.13 -5.96 -12.31
N VAL A 70 -4.16 -6.81 -13.32
CA VAL A 70 -5.00 -6.57 -14.51
C VAL A 70 -6.49 -6.63 -14.15
N ARG A 71 -6.87 -7.49 -13.21
CA ARG A 71 -8.23 -7.51 -12.65
C ARG A 71 -8.54 -6.24 -11.86
N LEU A 72 -7.59 -5.74 -11.06
CA LEU A 72 -7.72 -4.47 -10.37
C LEU A 72 -8.04 -3.32 -11.34
N LEU A 73 -7.50 -3.34 -12.54
CA LEU A 73 -7.79 -2.33 -13.58
C LEU A 73 -9.17 -2.51 -14.23
N GLY A 74 -9.94 -3.53 -13.88
CA GLY A 74 -11.28 -3.75 -14.42
C GLY A 74 -11.30 -4.08 -15.90
N ILE A 75 -10.22 -4.62 -16.46
CA ILE A 75 -10.09 -4.90 -17.90
C ILE A 75 -11.04 -6.04 -18.30
N GLY A 76 -11.91 -5.75 -19.26
CA GLY A 76 -12.90 -6.69 -19.78
C GLY A 76 -12.28 -7.82 -20.61
N GLU A 77 -12.99 -8.95 -20.67
CA GLU A 77 -12.51 -10.17 -21.38
C GLU A 77 -12.19 -9.93 -22.85
N GLU A 78 -12.94 -9.08 -23.54
CA GLU A 78 -12.73 -8.80 -24.96
C GLU A 78 -11.37 -8.10 -25.18
N THR A 79 -11.04 -7.12 -24.36
CA THR A 79 -9.74 -6.43 -24.37
C THR A 79 -8.61 -7.43 -24.09
N LEU A 80 -8.79 -8.34 -23.14
CA LEU A 80 -7.79 -9.36 -22.81
C LEU A 80 -7.57 -10.35 -23.96
N LYS A 81 -8.60 -10.71 -24.71
CA LYS A 81 -8.50 -11.61 -25.87
C LYS A 81 -7.77 -10.97 -27.07
N ASN A 82 -7.83 -9.64 -27.16
CA ASN A 82 -7.25 -8.89 -28.28
C ASN A 82 -5.82 -8.42 -28.00
N ALA A 83 -5.29 -8.63 -26.79
CA ALA A 83 -3.92 -8.25 -26.44
C ALA A 83 -2.88 -9.08 -27.23
N SER A 84 -1.84 -8.41 -27.70
CA SER A 84 -0.74 -9.03 -28.46
C SER A 84 0.05 -10.00 -27.60
N ASP A 85 0.54 -11.11 -28.20
CA ASP A 85 1.31 -12.10 -27.45
C ASP A 85 2.59 -11.54 -26.85
N ALA A 86 2.75 -11.72 -25.53
CA ALA A 86 3.99 -11.44 -24.84
C ALA A 86 5.06 -12.49 -25.17
N PRO A 87 6.35 -12.13 -25.16
CA PRO A 87 7.43 -13.03 -25.58
C PRO A 87 7.74 -14.15 -24.57
N PHE A 88 7.01 -14.23 -23.46
CA PHE A 88 7.33 -15.09 -22.34
C PHE A 88 6.90 -16.56 -22.56
N SER A 89 7.87 -17.47 -22.53
CA SER A 89 7.65 -18.91 -22.79
C SER A 89 7.19 -19.69 -21.55
N ASP A 90 7.28 -19.12 -20.35
CA ASP A 90 6.98 -19.79 -19.07
C ASP A 90 5.60 -19.44 -18.49
N VAL A 91 4.76 -18.71 -19.24
CA VAL A 91 3.43 -18.29 -18.79
C VAL A 91 2.42 -19.42 -18.95
N PRO A 92 1.73 -19.84 -17.87
CA PRO A 92 0.67 -20.85 -17.97
C PRO A 92 -0.52 -20.34 -18.78
N GLY A 93 -1.21 -21.24 -19.49
CA GLY A 93 -2.29 -20.88 -20.43
C GLY A 93 -3.36 -19.98 -19.83
N TRP A 94 -3.75 -20.20 -18.58
CA TRP A 94 -4.77 -19.41 -17.90
C TRP A 94 -4.36 -17.95 -17.65
N ALA A 95 -3.05 -17.69 -17.51
CA ALA A 95 -2.52 -16.35 -17.22
C ALA A 95 -2.16 -15.58 -18.51
N LYS A 96 -2.04 -16.26 -19.67
CA LYS A 96 -1.62 -15.62 -20.93
C LYS A 96 -2.39 -14.35 -21.27
N PRO A 97 -3.73 -14.31 -21.26
CA PRO A 97 -4.46 -13.09 -21.62
C PRO A 97 -4.10 -11.89 -20.73
N TYR A 98 -3.93 -12.13 -19.43
CA TYR A 98 -3.56 -11.09 -18.47
C TYR A 98 -2.11 -10.62 -18.64
N VAL A 99 -1.19 -11.56 -18.88
CA VAL A 99 0.22 -11.27 -19.07
C VAL A 99 0.46 -10.55 -20.41
N ASN A 100 -0.22 -10.96 -21.46
CA ASN A 100 -0.20 -10.30 -22.76
C ASN A 100 -0.62 -8.83 -22.64
N PHE A 101 -1.78 -8.58 -22.04
CA PHE A 101 -2.25 -7.22 -21.76
C PHE A 101 -1.25 -6.41 -20.91
N ALA A 102 -0.75 -7.00 -19.83
CA ALA A 102 0.18 -6.31 -18.95
C ALA A 102 1.52 -5.99 -19.64
N TYR A 103 1.99 -6.85 -20.54
CA TYR A 103 3.20 -6.60 -21.31
C TYR A 103 2.99 -5.51 -22.36
N GLU A 104 1.91 -5.57 -23.13
CA GLU A 104 1.55 -4.59 -24.17
C GLU A 104 1.39 -3.17 -23.58
N ASN A 105 0.94 -3.06 -22.33
CA ASN A 105 0.76 -1.79 -21.61
C ASN A 105 1.90 -1.44 -20.65
N ASP A 106 3.10 -2.01 -20.81
CA ASP A 106 4.30 -1.74 -20.00
C ASP A 106 4.14 -1.96 -18.49
N LEU A 107 3.11 -2.68 -18.03
CA LEU A 107 2.87 -2.97 -16.62
C LEU A 107 3.87 -4.03 -16.10
N THR A 108 4.32 -4.94 -16.96
CA THR A 108 5.40 -5.89 -16.66
C THR A 108 6.42 -5.98 -17.79
N LYS A 109 7.67 -6.24 -17.43
CA LYS A 109 8.78 -6.44 -18.40
C LYS A 109 9.38 -7.85 -18.33
N GLY A 110 8.84 -8.73 -17.48
CA GLY A 110 9.43 -10.04 -17.19
C GLY A 110 10.70 -9.96 -16.36
N VAL A 111 11.36 -11.10 -16.19
CA VAL A 111 12.68 -11.23 -15.54
C VAL A 111 13.80 -11.36 -16.56
N SER A 112 13.47 -11.71 -17.80
CA SER A 112 14.33 -11.69 -18.97
C SER A 112 13.52 -11.42 -20.23
N ALA A 113 14.17 -11.35 -21.39
CA ALA A 113 13.50 -11.09 -22.65
C ALA A 113 12.42 -12.15 -23.01
N ASP A 114 12.58 -13.39 -22.56
CA ASP A 114 11.72 -14.54 -22.88
C ASP A 114 11.05 -15.20 -21.67
N LYS A 115 11.22 -14.65 -20.47
CA LYS A 115 10.69 -15.20 -19.21
C LYS A 115 9.99 -14.16 -18.37
N LEU A 116 8.77 -14.51 -17.95
CA LEU A 116 8.04 -13.77 -16.93
C LEU A 116 8.58 -14.07 -15.52
N GLY A 117 9.11 -15.28 -15.27
CA GLY A 117 9.31 -15.85 -13.93
C GLY A 117 7.96 -16.27 -13.32
N ALA A 118 7.07 -16.86 -14.13
CA ALA A 118 5.65 -17.04 -13.82
C ALA A 118 5.38 -17.79 -12.52
N ASN A 119 6.22 -18.77 -12.18
CA ASN A 119 6.10 -19.62 -10.99
C ASN A 119 6.86 -19.10 -9.76
N ASP A 120 7.69 -18.07 -9.92
CA ASP A 120 8.41 -17.48 -8.80
C ASP A 120 7.44 -16.71 -7.90
N ALA A 121 7.72 -16.68 -6.59
CA ALA A 121 6.96 -15.83 -5.69
C ALA A 121 7.17 -14.36 -6.06
N VAL A 122 6.09 -13.59 -6.17
CA VAL A 122 6.17 -12.15 -6.37
C VAL A 122 6.61 -11.49 -5.05
N THR A 123 7.54 -10.55 -5.13
CA THR A 123 7.94 -9.76 -3.97
C THR A 123 7.07 -8.52 -3.81
N ALA A 124 7.07 -7.90 -2.62
CA ALA A 124 6.38 -6.64 -2.39
C ALA A 124 6.83 -5.57 -3.40
N ALA A 125 8.14 -5.33 -3.55
CA ALA A 125 8.66 -4.35 -4.51
C ALA A 125 8.15 -4.57 -5.93
N GLN A 126 8.04 -5.84 -6.36
CA GLN A 126 7.52 -6.17 -7.69
C GLN A 126 6.04 -5.84 -7.83
N TYR A 127 5.22 -6.22 -6.83
CA TYR A 127 3.79 -5.95 -6.89
C TYR A 127 3.49 -4.44 -6.79
N LEU A 128 4.16 -3.74 -5.88
CA LEU A 128 4.06 -2.28 -5.77
C LEU A 128 4.51 -1.59 -7.07
N THR A 129 5.56 -2.09 -7.73
CA THR A 129 5.98 -1.61 -9.06
C THR A 129 4.88 -1.77 -10.10
N PHE A 130 4.17 -2.90 -10.12
CA PHE A 130 3.05 -3.12 -11.03
C PHE A 130 1.93 -2.11 -10.77
N VAL A 131 1.55 -1.91 -9.50
CA VAL A 131 0.51 -0.95 -9.12
C VAL A 131 0.91 0.48 -9.50
N LEU A 132 2.13 0.92 -9.19
CA LEU A 132 2.61 2.26 -9.54
C LEU A 132 2.61 2.51 -11.05
N ARG A 133 3.03 1.53 -11.86
CA ARG A 133 2.95 1.64 -13.33
C ARG A 133 1.51 1.75 -13.82
N ALA A 134 0.59 0.96 -13.27
CA ALA A 134 -0.84 1.05 -13.58
C ALA A 134 -1.44 2.42 -13.20
N MET A 135 -0.86 3.11 -12.22
CA MET A 135 -1.20 4.47 -11.82
C MET A 135 -0.50 5.55 -12.66
N GLY A 136 0.30 5.17 -13.67
CA GLY A 136 1.00 6.06 -14.59
C GLY A 136 2.36 6.56 -14.10
N TYR A 137 2.88 6.05 -13.00
CA TYR A 137 4.22 6.38 -12.53
C TYR A 137 5.29 5.60 -13.29
N VAL A 138 6.42 6.25 -13.60
CA VAL A 138 7.50 5.70 -14.42
C VAL A 138 8.67 5.24 -13.55
N SER A 139 9.02 3.96 -13.66
CA SER A 139 10.18 3.40 -12.96
C SER A 139 11.48 4.00 -13.51
N GLY A 140 12.34 4.44 -12.62
CA GLY A 140 13.61 5.13 -12.95
C GLY A 140 13.48 6.65 -13.05
N GLU A 141 12.23 7.18 -13.07
CA GLU A 141 11.94 8.62 -13.04
C GLU A 141 11.24 9.01 -11.74
N ASP A 142 10.07 8.40 -11.47
CA ASP A 142 9.24 8.72 -10.32
C ASP A 142 9.60 7.88 -9.08
N PHE A 143 10.13 6.67 -9.30
CA PHE A 143 10.50 5.74 -8.22
C PHE A 143 11.57 4.72 -8.66
N ASP A 144 12.28 4.16 -7.68
CA ASP A 144 13.15 2.99 -7.86
C ASP A 144 12.31 1.71 -7.74
N TRP A 145 12.34 0.85 -8.77
CA TRP A 145 11.63 -0.42 -8.77
C TRP A 145 12.07 -1.39 -7.66
N SER A 146 13.30 -1.27 -7.18
CA SER A 146 13.85 -2.10 -6.10
C SER A 146 13.38 -1.64 -4.71
N ALA A 147 12.88 -0.40 -4.60
CA ALA A 147 12.38 0.24 -3.39
C ALA A 147 11.04 0.96 -3.63
N SER A 148 10.15 0.36 -4.42
CA SER A 148 8.87 0.94 -4.82
C SER A 148 7.96 1.31 -3.62
N TRP A 149 8.17 0.68 -2.45
CA TRP A 149 7.49 1.05 -1.20
C TRP A 149 7.70 2.51 -0.78
N ALA A 150 8.83 3.13 -1.14
CA ALA A 150 9.08 4.53 -0.79
C ALA A 150 8.05 5.48 -1.44
N LEU A 151 7.65 5.22 -2.71
CA LEU A 151 6.61 6.01 -3.33
C LEU A 151 5.22 5.62 -2.83
N THR A 152 4.91 4.33 -2.66
CA THR A 152 3.60 3.90 -2.18
C THR A 152 3.31 4.37 -0.76
N ASP A 153 4.32 4.45 0.12
CA ASP A 153 4.21 5.06 1.45
C ASP A 153 3.89 6.57 1.32
N ARG A 154 4.61 7.29 0.46
CA ARG A 154 4.41 8.71 0.25
C ARG A 154 3.02 9.08 -0.27
N ILE A 155 2.42 8.25 -1.14
CA ILE A 155 1.09 8.50 -1.72
C ILE A 155 -0.05 7.80 -0.96
N GLY A 156 0.23 7.23 0.22
CA GLY A 156 -0.76 6.68 1.14
C GLY A 156 -1.37 5.33 0.71
N ILE A 157 -0.67 4.54 -0.11
CA ILE A 157 -1.06 3.17 -0.42
C ILE A 157 -0.57 2.22 0.67
N THR A 158 0.66 2.42 1.14
CA THR A 158 1.34 1.64 2.19
C THR A 158 1.82 2.58 3.31
N HIS A 159 2.15 2.01 4.47
CA HIS A 159 2.59 2.76 5.64
C HIS A 159 3.77 2.05 6.32
N SER A 160 4.87 1.91 5.59
CA SER A 160 6.11 1.26 6.04
C SER A 160 6.00 -0.25 6.33
N GLU A 161 4.90 -0.91 5.94
CA GLU A 161 4.75 -2.37 6.09
C GLU A 161 5.72 -3.12 5.16
N TYR A 162 6.05 -2.52 4.03
CA TYR A 162 6.91 -3.13 3.02
C TYR A 162 8.24 -2.37 2.92
N ASN A 163 9.34 -3.09 3.13
CA ASN A 163 10.71 -2.58 3.07
C ASN A 163 11.66 -3.72 2.70
N ALA A 164 12.96 -3.47 2.72
CA ALA A 164 13.96 -4.48 2.38
C ALA A 164 13.87 -5.78 3.22
N LYS A 165 13.40 -5.70 4.48
CA LYS A 165 13.25 -6.86 5.37
C LYS A 165 12.01 -7.69 5.06
N THR A 166 10.88 -7.04 4.75
CA THR A 166 9.57 -7.67 4.53
C THR A 166 9.29 -7.98 3.06
N ASN A 167 10.11 -7.47 2.15
CA ASN A 167 9.92 -7.57 0.70
C ASN A 167 9.67 -8.99 0.17
N LYS A 168 10.27 -10.02 0.80
CA LYS A 168 10.18 -11.41 0.33
C LYS A 168 9.01 -12.20 0.92
N SER A 169 8.28 -11.64 1.88
CA SER A 169 7.19 -12.32 2.59
C SER A 169 5.79 -11.95 2.07
N PHE A 170 5.71 -11.57 0.81
CA PHE A 170 4.49 -11.03 0.20
C PHE A 170 3.48 -12.13 -0.13
N GLN A 171 2.26 -11.97 0.36
CA GLN A 171 1.15 -12.92 0.22
C GLN A 171 0.03 -12.36 -0.66
N ARG A 172 -0.93 -13.20 -1.05
CA ARG A 172 -2.12 -12.75 -1.77
C ARG A 172 -2.94 -11.74 -0.97
N GLY A 173 -2.99 -11.87 0.36
CA GLY A 173 -3.64 -10.90 1.24
C GLY A 173 -2.96 -9.53 1.21
N ASP A 174 -1.63 -9.48 1.09
CA ASP A 174 -0.89 -8.23 0.90
C ASP A 174 -1.25 -7.59 -0.43
N ALA A 175 -1.35 -8.40 -1.51
CA ALA A 175 -1.77 -7.91 -2.81
C ALA A 175 -3.19 -7.33 -2.77
N ALA A 176 -4.12 -7.97 -2.06
CA ALA A 176 -5.48 -7.45 -1.87
C ALA A 176 -5.47 -6.13 -1.09
N LEU A 177 -4.74 -6.05 0.03
CA LEU A 177 -4.66 -4.85 0.85
C LEU A 177 -4.07 -3.66 0.07
N VAL A 178 -2.92 -3.86 -0.58
CA VAL A 178 -2.29 -2.85 -1.44
C VAL A 178 -3.22 -2.40 -2.55
N SER A 179 -3.89 -3.33 -3.23
CA SER A 179 -4.84 -3.02 -4.32
C SER A 179 -6.03 -2.20 -3.85
N ALA A 180 -6.62 -2.55 -2.70
CA ALA A 180 -7.73 -1.79 -2.12
C ALA A 180 -7.28 -0.37 -1.74
N CYS A 181 -6.16 -0.23 -1.04
CA CYS A 181 -5.62 1.08 -0.67
C CYS A 181 -5.26 1.93 -1.89
N ALA A 182 -4.80 1.31 -2.99
CA ALA A 182 -4.48 2.01 -4.23
C ALA A 182 -5.71 2.69 -4.87
N LEU A 183 -6.94 2.15 -4.68
CA LEU A 183 -8.14 2.72 -5.29
C LEU A 183 -8.37 4.19 -4.89
N LYS A 184 -8.04 4.58 -3.66
CA LYS A 184 -8.20 5.96 -3.18
C LYS A 184 -6.99 6.86 -3.48
N ALA A 185 -5.85 6.29 -3.81
CA ALA A 185 -4.61 7.03 -4.02
C ALA A 185 -4.61 7.75 -5.37
N ALA A 186 -3.92 8.89 -5.40
CA ALA A 186 -3.79 9.69 -6.61
C ALA A 186 -2.85 9.01 -7.62
N CYS A 187 -3.31 8.90 -8.86
CA CYS A 187 -2.49 8.56 -10.01
C CYS A 187 -1.69 9.78 -10.49
N LYS A 188 -0.69 9.56 -11.34
CA LYS A 188 0.14 10.64 -11.91
C LYS A 188 -0.68 11.72 -12.66
N ASN A 189 -1.87 11.37 -13.16
CA ASN A 189 -2.80 12.31 -13.81
C ASN A 189 -3.68 13.11 -12.83
N GLY A 190 -3.48 12.97 -11.52
CA GLY A 190 -4.21 13.68 -10.47
C GLY A 190 -5.57 13.08 -10.09
N LYS A 191 -6.08 12.07 -10.82
CA LYS A 191 -7.31 11.34 -10.46
C LYS A 191 -6.97 10.17 -9.54
N THR A 192 -7.94 9.74 -8.72
CA THR A 192 -7.79 8.48 -7.99
C THR A 192 -7.77 7.28 -8.96
N LEU A 193 -7.16 6.17 -8.54
CA LEU A 193 -7.20 4.95 -9.34
C LEU A 193 -8.65 4.48 -9.56
N TYR A 194 -9.52 4.62 -8.54
CA TYR A 194 -10.95 4.34 -8.67
C TYR A 194 -11.61 5.15 -9.79
N GLU A 195 -11.34 6.46 -9.86
CA GLU A 195 -11.89 7.33 -10.91
C GLU A 195 -11.40 6.95 -12.30
N ASN A 196 -10.15 6.51 -12.42
CA ASN A 196 -9.63 6.02 -13.68
C ASN A 196 -10.30 4.70 -14.14
N ILE A 197 -10.59 3.79 -13.19
CA ILE A 197 -11.22 2.49 -13.49
C ILE A 197 -12.70 2.65 -13.82
N PHE A 198 -13.45 3.38 -12.98
CA PHE A 198 -14.92 3.43 -13.06
C PHE A 198 -15.47 4.67 -13.77
N GLY A 199 -14.63 5.64 -14.11
CA GLY A 199 -15.06 6.89 -14.76
C GLY A 199 -15.96 7.78 -13.89
N LYS A 200 -16.04 7.54 -12.57
CA LYS A 200 -16.89 8.27 -11.62
C LYS A 200 -16.13 8.55 -10.32
N ARG A 201 -16.56 9.58 -9.59
CA ARG A 201 -15.99 9.94 -8.29
C ARG A 201 -16.03 8.76 -7.31
N LEU A 202 -14.97 8.58 -6.54
CA LEU A 202 -14.93 7.62 -5.44
C LEU A 202 -15.98 8.00 -4.37
N PRO A 203 -16.96 7.10 -4.05
CA PRO A 203 -17.98 7.35 -3.03
C PRO A 203 -17.34 7.60 -1.65
N ASP A 204 -17.96 8.46 -0.85
CA ASP A 204 -17.37 8.89 0.43
C ASP A 204 -17.37 7.77 1.48
N ASP A 205 -18.37 6.89 1.48
CA ASP A 205 -18.43 5.68 2.32
C ASP A 205 -17.31 4.68 1.95
N LEU A 206 -17.12 4.42 0.66
CA LEU A 206 -16.02 3.56 0.19
C LEU A 206 -14.66 4.21 0.49
N ARG A 207 -14.52 5.53 0.31
CA ARG A 207 -13.29 6.25 0.67
C ARG A 207 -12.96 6.07 2.15
N ALA A 208 -13.95 6.21 3.04
CA ALA A 208 -13.78 6.01 4.48
C ALA A 208 -13.32 4.57 4.80
N GLN A 209 -13.92 3.56 4.15
CA GLN A 209 -13.54 2.17 4.30
C GLN A 209 -12.10 1.91 3.82
N LEU A 210 -11.73 2.42 2.65
CA LEU A 210 -10.36 2.29 2.11
C LEU A 210 -9.33 3.02 3.00
N SER A 211 -9.68 4.14 3.60
CA SER A 211 -8.83 4.86 4.56
C SER A 211 -8.65 4.06 5.86
N ALA A 212 -9.70 3.37 6.32
CA ALA A 212 -9.59 2.46 7.46
C ALA A 212 -8.62 1.29 7.18
N LEU A 213 -8.71 0.69 5.99
CA LEU A 213 -7.79 -0.37 5.56
C LEU A 213 -6.34 0.10 5.51
N ALA A 214 -6.10 1.33 5.08
CA ALA A 214 -4.79 1.96 5.09
C ALA A 214 -4.29 2.32 6.50
N GLY A 215 -5.11 2.15 7.55
CA GLY A 215 -4.74 2.53 8.92
C GLY A 215 -4.85 4.03 9.21
N GLU A 216 -5.43 4.80 8.31
CA GLU A 216 -5.57 6.27 8.47
C GLU A 216 -6.60 6.64 9.55
N THR A 217 -7.59 5.79 9.80
CA THR A 217 -8.62 6.04 10.84
C THR A 217 -8.08 5.91 12.26
N ALA A 218 -7.09 5.06 12.51
CA ALA A 218 -6.41 5.00 13.81
C ALA A 218 -5.65 6.30 14.13
N ARG A 219 -5.31 7.08 13.10
CA ARG A 219 -4.71 8.42 13.23
C ARG A 219 -5.79 9.52 13.32
N ARG A 220 -7.04 9.23 12.93
CA ARG A 220 -8.17 10.20 12.91
C ARG A 220 -9.04 10.23 14.16
N ASP A 221 -8.90 9.31 15.11
CA ASP A 221 -9.54 9.46 16.42
C ASP A 221 -8.87 10.55 17.29
N THR A 222 -8.16 11.41 16.62
CA THR A 222 -7.78 12.76 17.04
C THR A 222 -8.91 13.78 16.83
N SER A 223 -10.20 13.37 16.77
CA SER A 223 -11.28 14.38 16.72
C SER A 223 -11.30 15.28 17.97
N LYS A 224 -10.72 14.82 19.08
CA LYS A 224 -10.39 15.69 20.25
C LYS A 224 -8.99 16.33 20.15
N ALA A 225 -8.09 15.78 19.34
CA ALA A 225 -6.79 16.39 19.07
C ALA A 225 -6.88 17.39 17.90
N ALA A 226 -7.86 17.26 17.00
CA ALA A 226 -8.04 18.20 15.90
C ALA A 226 -8.30 19.62 16.41
N ASP A 227 -9.15 19.79 17.44
CA ASP A 227 -9.37 21.10 18.06
C ASP A 227 -8.14 21.59 18.81
N GLY A 228 -7.39 20.68 19.47
CA GLY A 228 -6.11 21.00 20.11
C GLY A 228 -4.96 21.25 19.12
N TYR A 229 -4.94 20.51 18.00
CA TYR A 229 -3.92 20.69 16.96
C TYR A 229 -4.16 21.94 16.11
N ALA A 230 -5.40 22.30 15.84
CA ALA A 230 -5.71 23.56 15.17
C ALA A 230 -5.29 24.77 16.02
N SER A 231 -5.55 24.74 17.33
CA SER A 231 -5.06 25.77 18.25
C SER A 231 -3.54 25.72 18.39
N TYR A 232 -2.93 24.55 18.39
CA TYR A 232 -1.48 24.39 18.46
C TYR A 232 -0.78 24.87 17.18
N LEU A 233 -1.37 24.66 15.99
CA LEU A 233 -0.84 25.20 14.73
C LEU A 233 -1.06 26.72 14.62
N ASP A 234 -2.09 27.27 15.27
CA ASP A 234 -2.30 28.72 15.37
C ASP A 234 -1.33 29.35 16.40
N GLU A 235 -0.86 28.57 17.39
CA GLU A 235 0.16 28.97 18.39
C GLU A 235 1.59 28.75 17.89
N LEU A 236 1.81 27.79 16.94
CA LEU A 236 3.11 27.62 16.29
C LEU A 236 3.35 28.78 15.32
N ASP A 237 4.40 29.54 15.61
CA ASP A 237 4.92 30.51 14.64
C ASP A 237 5.65 29.77 13.50
N LEU A 238 4.85 29.25 12.53
CA LEU A 238 5.39 28.55 11.35
C LEU A 238 6.52 29.31 10.62
N PRO A 239 6.58 30.67 10.60
CA PRO A 239 7.74 31.41 10.13
C PRO A 239 9.04 31.06 10.84
N ASP A 240 9.01 30.86 12.15
CA ASP A 240 10.21 30.48 12.93
C ASP A 240 10.60 29.03 12.62
N LEU A 241 9.63 28.13 12.52
CA LEU A 241 9.83 26.72 12.13
C LEU A 241 10.49 26.57 10.76
N LEU A 242 10.17 27.44 9.81
CA LEU A 242 10.72 27.40 8.46
C LEU A 242 11.97 28.26 8.29
N GLY A 243 12.47 28.88 9.36
CA GLY A 243 13.62 29.79 9.30
C GLY A 243 13.37 31.05 8.45
N GLN A 244 12.09 31.43 8.28
CA GLN A 244 11.65 32.57 7.49
C GLN A 244 10.77 33.53 8.33
N PRO A 245 11.30 34.09 9.44
CA PRO A 245 10.50 34.84 10.42
C PRO A 245 9.84 36.11 9.85
N GLN A 246 10.32 36.61 8.71
CA GLN A 246 9.76 37.79 8.04
C GLN A 246 8.48 37.54 7.24
N TYR A 247 8.08 36.29 7.02
CA TYR A 247 6.89 35.95 6.25
C TYR A 247 5.80 35.32 7.10
N SER A 248 4.55 35.75 6.91
CA SER A 248 3.40 35.08 7.52
C SER A 248 3.14 33.73 6.87
N GLN A 249 2.46 32.82 7.61
CA GLN A 249 2.04 31.49 7.11
C GLN A 249 1.36 31.58 5.72
N LYS A 250 0.45 32.55 5.55
CA LYS A 250 -0.25 32.80 4.31
C LYS A 250 0.71 33.19 3.16
N GLN A 251 1.76 33.94 3.45
CA GLN A 251 2.76 34.33 2.46
C GLN A 251 3.65 33.14 2.10
N ILE A 252 4.05 32.32 3.07
CA ILE A 252 4.85 31.12 2.82
C ILE A 252 4.06 30.12 1.96
N CYS A 253 2.78 29.89 2.26
CA CYS A 253 1.90 29.04 1.45
C CYS A 253 1.75 29.57 0.03
N ALA A 254 1.56 30.86 -0.14
CA ALA A 254 1.45 31.50 -1.46
C ALA A 254 2.74 31.39 -2.29
N MET A 255 3.90 31.53 -1.64
CA MET A 255 5.20 31.36 -2.29
C MET A 255 5.47 29.94 -2.76
N GLN A 256 4.88 28.94 -2.12
CA GLN A 256 4.97 27.53 -2.47
C GLN A 256 3.80 27.01 -3.33
N GLY A 257 2.86 27.90 -3.70
CA GLY A 257 1.71 27.55 -4.53
C GLY A 257 0.58 26.83 -3.79
N TYR A 258 0.58 26.82 -2.45
CA TYR A 258 -0.47 26.21 -1.63
C TYR A 258 -1.37 27.26 -0.98
N THR A 259 -2.64 26.94 -0.79
CA THR A 259 -3.50 27.68 0.12
C THR A 259 -3.25 27.22 1.55
N LEU A 260 -3.57 28.04 2.54
CA LEU A 260 -3.46 27.67 3.98
C LEU A 260 -4.29 26.40 4.28
N ASP A 261 -5.46 26.27 3.67
CA ASP A 261 -6.32 25.09 3.85
C ASP A 261 -5.69 23.83 3.22
N GLN A 262 -5.07 23.95 2.04
CA GLN A 262 -4.32 22.85 1.42
C GLN A 262 -3.10 22.44 2.26
N LEU A 263 -2.41 23.39 2.89
CA LEU A 263 -1.33 23.08 3.81
C LEU A 263 -1.85 22.39 5.08
N LYS A 264 -2.94 22.89 5.66
CA LYS A 264 -3.61 22.25 6.80
C LYS A 264 -4.02 20.82 6.44
N ASP A 265 -4.66 20.60 5.31
CA ASP A 265 -5.04 19.27 4.82
C ASP A 265 -3.81 18.35 4.59
N ALA A 266 -2.73 18.88 4.02
CA ALA A 266 -1.49 18.14 3.83
C ALA A 266 -0.83 17.76 5.17
N ILE A 267 -0.80 18.65 6.15
CA ILE A 267 -0.30 18.41 7.50
C ILE A 267 -1.15 17.35 8.22
N TYR A 268 -2.47 17.38 8.04
CA TYR A 268 -3.37 16.36 8.62
C TYR A 268 -3.28 14.99 7.93
N THR A 269 -2.91 14.95 6.64
CA THR A 269 -2.78 13.70 5.90
C THR A 269 -1.38 13.07 5.97
N VAL A 270 -0.35 13.83 6.39
CA VAL A 270 1.04 13.37 6.45
C VAL A 270 1.69 13.77 7.80
N PRO A 271 1.34 13.10 8.93
CA PRO A 271 1.97 13.34 10.23
C PRO A 271 3.51 13.28 10.20
N ASP A 272 4.06 12.38 9.35
CA ASP A 272 5.50 12.22 9.14
C ASP A 272 6.16 13.47 8.51
N MET A 273 5.38 14.35 7.86
CA MET A 273 5.91 15.58 7.27
C MET A 273 6.19 16.65 8.34
N ILE A 274 5.39 16.71 9.41
CA ILE A 274 5.68 17.58 10.56
C ILE A 274 6.92 17.06 11.27
N GLN A 275 6.99 15.75 11.53
CA GLN A 275 8.15 15.13 12.15
C GLN A 275 9.40 15.32 11.29
N TYR A 276 9.30 15.12 9.98
CA TYR A 276 10.39 15.38 9.05
C TYR A 276 10.83 16.84 9.02
N LEU A 277 9.89 17.80 9.01
CA LEU A 277 10.20 19.23 9.05
C LEU A 277 10.82 19.63 10.38
N VAL A 278 10.34 19.06 11.47
CA VAL A 278 10.88 19.28 12.82
C VAL A 278 12.28 18.68 12.93
N GLU A 279 12.47 17.42 12.55
CA GLU A 279 13.77 16.74 12.60
C GLU A 279 14.81 17.41 11.66
N THR A 280 14.37 17.90 10.50
CA THR A 280 15.26 18.58 9.53
C THR A 280 15.71 19.95 10.02
N ASN A 281 14.87 20.68 10.74
CA ASN A 281 15.17 22.03 11.19
C ASN A 281 15.67 22.13 12.64
N TYR A 282 15.32 21.17 13.51
CA TYR A 282 15.62 21.22 14.96
C TYR A 282 16.37 19.99 15.47
N GLY A 283 16.68 18.99 14.63
CA GLY A 283 17.35 17.75 15.01
C GLY A 283 16.42 16.67 15.55
N GLU A 284 16.97 15.44 15.75
CA GLU A 284 16.19 14.23 16.07
C GLU A 284 15.41 14.26 17.39
N ASN A 285 15.68 15.21 18.29
CA ASN A 285 14.98 15.38 19.58
C ASN A 285 14.87 16.87 19.94
N PRO A 286 13.99 17.63 19.30
CA PRO A 286 13.80 19.02 19.66
C PRO A 286 13.19 19.13 21.06
N VAL A 287 13.86 19.90 21.96
CA VAL A 287 13.32 20.26 23.26
C VAL A 287 12.48 21.52 23.06
N TRP A 288 11.18 21.43 23.27
CA TRP A 288 10.27 22.56 23.21
C TRP A 288 10.40 23.38 24.49
N GLU A 289 10.58 24.69 24.38
CA GLU A 289 10.76 25.58 25.56
C GLU A 289 9.58 25.57 26.56
N ASN A 290 8.46 24.95 26.23
CA ASN A 290 7.28 24.85 27.09
C ASN A 290 7.21 23.57 27.93
N ASP A 291 8.22 22.69 27.86
CA ASP A 291 8.30 21.46 28.70
C ASP A 291 9.15 21.66 29.98
N VAL A 292 9.30 22.89 30.44
CA VAL A 292 10.01 23.23 31.71
C VAL A 292 9.02 23.80 32.73
#